data_00f0f8310cf6364887718e34cc93291c
#
_entry.id   00f0f8310cf6364887718e34cc93291c
#
_cell.length_a   1.000
_cell.length_b   1.000
_cell.length_c   1.000
_cell.angle_alpha   90.00
_cell.angle_beta   90.00
_cell.angle_gamma   90.00
#
_symmetry.space_group_name_H-M   'P 1'
#
loop_
_entity.id
_entity.type
_entity.pdbx_description
1 polymer ?
#
loop_
_entity_poly.entity_id
_entity_poly.type
_entity_poly.pdbx_seq_one_letter_code
_entity_poly.pdbx_strand_id
1 'polypeptide(L)'
;MEPLYINGEWIEPDSGRIRATSPIDGSTLGTVAAGSEAHVDDAVRATVEASDALRELNVHQRAEAIETAMDVLEDRLEEIVSTMTEEVGKTTSEAREEVESAVRSGREYAADAVRLTGEVTRSQYDDRHNFTRREPHGPAGVITPWNYPFEIPTDHLSAALVTGNPVTWNPASEAALTATHIAAAFAATSLPDGAFNFVPGAGGTVGAALSGHQDVRLLAFTGSTAVGQQIAATAATRSAECLLELGGKDPVLVLDDADISRAADAIVLGSNYNCGQSCSGTERVIATESIYDELVAAVTARPEELTYGDP
;
A
#
# COMPACT_ATOMS: atom_id res chain seq x y z
N MET A 1 -2.16 16.66 -16.98
CA MET A 1 -3.06 16.18 -15.90
C MET A 1 -3.18 14.67 -16.03
N GLU A 2 -2.87 13.96 -14.98
CA GLU A 2 -2.95 12.50 -14.98
C GLU A 2 -4.41 12.07 -14.73
N PRO A 3 -4.99 11.19 -15.57
CA PRO A 3 -6.40 10.81 -15.51
C PRO A 3 -6.71 9.77 -14.44
N LEU A 4 -8.01 9.47 -14.20
CA LEU A 4 -8.48 8.28 -13.53
C LEU A 4 -8.34 7.06 -14.45
N TYR A 5 -8.32 5.85 -13.89
CA TYR A 5 -8.41 4.61 -14.67
C TYR A 5 -9.58 3.77 -14.17
N ILE A 6 -10.61 3.59 -15.00
CA ILE A 6 -11.82 2.83 -14.63
C ILE A 6 -12.22 1.94 -15.80
N ASN A 7 -12.45 0.68 -15.54
CA ASN A 7 -12.95 -0.31 -16.51
C ASN A 7 -12.16 -0.36 -17.82
N GLY A 8 -10.82 -0.35 -17.72
CA GLY A 8 -9.93 -0.43 -18.88
C GLY A 8 -9.69 0.91 -19.59
N GLU A 9 -10.29 2.02 -19.14
CA GLU A 9 -10.21 3.30 -19.78
C GLU A 9 -9.62 4.39 -18.88
N TRP A 10 -8.80 5.27 -19.50
CA TRP A 10 -8.30 6.47 -18.84
C TRP A 10 -9.32 7.62 -19.03
N ILE A 11 -9.77 8.21 -17.91
CA ILE A 11 -10.86 9.17 -17.87
C ILE A 11 -10.38 10.51 -17.30
N GLU A 12 -10.62 11.61 -18.03
CA GLU A 12 -10.42 12.99 -17.55
C GLU A 12 -11.76 13.58 -17.07
N PRO A 13 -12.10 13.48 -15.77
CA PRO A 13 -13.36 13.98 -15.27
C PRO A 13 -13.34 15.49 -15.02
N ASP A 14 -14.52 16.09 -15.01
CA ASP A 14 -14.73 17.51 -14.61
C ASP A 14 -14.86 17.68 -13.09
N SER A 15 -14.71 16.60 -12.28
CA SER A 15 -14.97 16.58 -10.84
C SER A 15 -13.93 17.28 -9.98
N GLY A 16 -12.82 17.73 -10.54
CA GLY A 16 -11.77 18.47 -9.85
C GLY A 16 -10.38 17.92 -10.10
N ARG A 17 -9.40 18.49 -9.38
CA ARG A 17 -7.98 18.16 -9.56
C ARG A 17 -7.28 18.12 -8.21
N ILE A 18 -6.40 17.17 -8.04
CA ILE A 18 -5.41 17.11 -6.97
C ILE A 18 -4.17 17.81 -7.51
N ARG A 19 -3.70 18.83 -6.80
CA ARG A 19 -2.45 19.50 -7.12
C ARG A 19 -1.33 18.88 -6.29
N ALA A 20 -0.41 18.20 -6.95
CA ALA A 20 0.82 17.73 -6.33
C ALA A 20 1.78 18.89 -6.11
N THR A 21 2.30 19.01 -4.90
CA THR A 21 3.21 20.11 -4.52
C THR A 21 4.41 19.55 -3.78
N SER A 22 5.58 20.11 -4.09
CA SER A 22 6.80 19.79 -3.34
C SER A 22 6.68 20.23 -1.88
N PRO A 23 6.98 19.37 -0.91
CA PRO A 23 7.05 19.75 0.51
C PRO A 23 8.24 20.66 0.81
N ILE A 24 9.21 20.77 -0.08
CA ILE A 24 10.45 21.51 0.11
C ILE A 24 10.22 23.02 -0.06
N ASP A 25 9.59 23.43 -1.17
CA ASP A 25 9.41 24.82 -1.54
C ASP A 25 7.96 25.22 -1.86
N GLY A 26 7.02 24.27 -1.86
CA GLY A 26 5.62 24.47 -2.18
C GLY A 26 5.34 24.64 -3.69
N SER A 27 6.33 24.40 -4.55
CA SER A 27 6.16 24.45 -6.00
C SER A 27 5.16 23.41 -6.48
N THR A 28 4.48 23.69 -7.58
CA THR A 28 3.54 22.73 -8.19
C THR A 28 4.30 21.80 -9.12
N LEU A 29 4.27 20.51 -8.83
CA LEU A 29 4.89 19.45 -9.62
C LEU A 29 4.00 18.98 -10.77
N GLY A 30 2.70 18.91 -10.51
CA GLY A 30 1.74 18.44 -11.49
C GLY A 30 0.31 18.42 -10.96
N THR A 31 -0.60 17.85 -11.74
CA THR A 31 -2.00 17.67 -11.34
C THR A 31 -2.50 16.29 -11.71
N VAL A 32 -3.26 15.68 -10.82
CA VAL A 32 -3.97 14.42 -11.02
C VAL A 32 -5.48 14.69 -10.95
N ALA A 33 -6.26 14.00 -11.75
CA ALA A 33 -7.71 14.12 -11.72
C ALA A 33 -8.25 13.67 -10.35
N ALA A 34 -9.24 14.38 -9.82
CA ALA A 34 -9.90 13.98 -8.58
C ALA A 34 -11.19 13.23 -8.89
N GLY A 35 -11.32 12.02 -8.38
CA GLY A 35 -12.54 11.23 -8.44
C GLY A 35 -13.67 11.83 -7.58
N SER A 36 -14.88 11.35 -7.80
CA SER A 36 -16.09 11.65 -7.04
C SER A 36 -16.73 10.34 -6.55
N GLU A 37 -17.77 10.45 -5.74
CA GLU A 37 -18.58 9.29 -5.30
C GLU A 37 -19.14 8.51 -6.50
N ALA A 38 -19.55 9.20 -7.58
CA ALA A 38 -20.04 8.55 -8.80
C ALA A 38 -18.95 7.72 -9.49
N HIS A 39 -17.69 8.22 -9.54
CA HIS A 39 -16.58 7.46 -10.09
C HIS A 39 -16.23 6.23 -9.23
N VAL A 40 -16.43 6.30 -7.91
CA VAL A 40 -16.30 5.12 -7.03
C VAL A 40 -17.37 4.09 -7.35
N ASP A 41 -18.64 4.52 -7.54
CA ASP A 41 -19.74 3.64 -7.92
C ASP A 41 -19.47 2.95 -9.26
N ASP A 42 -18.99 3.69 -10.27
CA ASP A 42 -18.62 3.15 -11.59
C ASP A 42 -17.46 2.15 -11.46
N ALA A 43 -16.41 2.49 -10.71
CA ALA A 43 -15.25 1.62 -10.52
C ALA A 43 -15.61 0.34 -9.75
N VAL A 44 -16.40 0.43 -8.68
CA VAL A 44 -16.84 -0.75 -7.94
C VAL A 44 -17.78 -1.62 -8.78
N ARG A 45 -18.66 -1.02 -9.58
CA ARG A 45 -19.48 -1.78 -10.53
C ARG A 45 -18.60 -2.53 -11.53
N ALA A 46 -17.56 -1.89 -12.08
CA ALA A 46 -16.60 -2.55 -12.95
C ALA A 46 -15.90 -3.73 -12.25
N THR A 47 -15.53 -3.60 -10.95
CA THR A 47 -14.96 -4.75 -10.21
C THR A 47 -15.95 -5.90 -10.03
N VAL A 48 -17.24 -5.60 -9.83
CA VAL A 48 -18.28 -6.65 -9.75
C VAL A 48 -18.39 -7.39 -11.08
N GLU A 49 -18.45 -6.67 -12.19
CA GLU A 49 -18.55 -7.23 -13.54
C GLU A 49 -17.30 -8.02 -13.94
N ALA A 50 -16.11 -7.57 -13.55
CA ALA A 50 -14.84 -8.23 -13.82
C ALA A 50 -14.59 -9.48 -12.97
N SER A 51 -15.34 -9.69 -11.87
CA SER A 51 -15.06 -10.74 -10.88
C SER A 51 -15.01 -12.14 -11.47
N ASP A 52 -15.93 -12.47 -12.36
CA ASP A 52 -15.98 -13.80 -12.98
C ASP A 52 -14.84 -13.96 -14.00
N ALA A 53 -14.57 -12.96 -14.84
CA ALA A 53 -13.48 -13.00 -15.81
C ALA A 53 -12.10 -13.12 -15.10
N LEU A 54 -11.88 -12.39 -14.00
CA LEU A 54 -10.66 -12.51 -13.21
C LEU A 54 -10.53 -13.90 -12.53
N ARG A 55 -11.65 -14.50 -12.12
CA ARG A 55 -11.69 -15.84 -11.52
C ARG A 55 -11.42 -16.94 -12.56
N GLU A 56 -11.83 -16.74 -13.82
CA GLU A 56 -11.55 -17.66 -14.92
C GLU A 56 -10.07 -17.73 -15.28
N LEU A 57 -9.32 -16.66 -15.08
CA LEU A 57 -7.87 -16.71 -15.16
C LEU A 57 -7.33 -17.65 -14.06
N ASN A 58 -6.52 -18.63 -14.45
CA ASN A 58 -5.83 -19.44 -13.45
C ASN A 58 -4.77 -18.61 -12.70
N VAL A 59 -4.29 -19.12 -11.58
CA VAL A 59 -3.34 -18.39 -10.71
C VAL A 59 -2.05 -18.02 -11.43
N HIS A 60 -1.56 -18.84 -12.38
CA HIS A 60 -0.34 -18.54 -13.14
C HIS A 60 -0.53 -17.36 -14.09
N GLN A 61 -1.69 -17.24 -14.74
CA GLN A 61 -2.01 -16.11 -15.60
C GLN A 61 -2.12 -14.80 -14.80
N ARG A 62 -2.72 -14.86 -13.60
CA ARG A 62 -2.74 -13.70 -12.70
C ARG A 62 -1.33 -13.34 -12.18
N ALA A 63 -0.52 -14.35 -11.84
CA ALA A 63 0.88 -14.15 -11.44
C ALA A 63 1.70 -13.48 -12.56
N GLU A 64 1.55 -13.93 -13.81
CA GLU A 64 2.19 -13.35 -14.99
C GLU A 64 1.79 -11.88 -15.20
N ALA A 65 0.52 -11.54 -14.92
CA ALA A 65 0.07 -10.13 -14.98
C ALA A 65 0.74 -9.27 -13.91
N ILE A 66 0.92 -9.78 -12.67
CA ILE A 66 1.66 -9.07 -11.63
C ILE A 66 3.15 -8.92 -12.02
N GLU A 67 3.80 -9.97 -12.51
CA GLU A 67 5.17 -9.88 -13.01
C GLU A 67 5.31 -8.81 -14.10
N THR A 68 4.36 -8.74 -15.04
CA THR A 68 4.33 -7.69 -16.08
C THR A 68 4.26 -6.29 -15.47
N ALA A 69 3.43 -6.08 -14.43
CA ALA A 69 3.38 -4.81 -13.73
C ALA A 69 4.71 -4.48 -13.06
N MET A 70 5.34 -5.46 -12.41
CA MET A 70 6.65 -5.27 -11.76
C MET A 70 7.76 -4.93 -12.77
N ASP A 71 7.76 -5.55 -13.94
CA ASP A 71 8.72 -5.25 -15.01
C ASP A 71 8.56 -3.79 -15.49
N VAL A 72 7.31 -3.31 -15.67
CA VAL A 72 7.05 -1.90 -16.03
C VAL A 72 7.53 -0.93 -14.96
N LEU A 73 7.36 -1.26 -13.67
CA LEU A 73 7.84 -0.43 -12.57
C LEU A 73 9.36 -0.41 -12.48
N GLU A 74 10.01 -1.55 -12.65
CA GLU A 74 11.48 -1.67 -12.64
C GLU A 74 12.10 -0.88 -13.79
N ASP A 75 11.55 -0.95 -15.01
CA ASP A 75 12.00 -0.20 -16.17
C ASP A 75 11.91 1.32 -15.98
N ARG A 76 11.02 1.79 -15.10
CA ARG A 76 10.79 3.22 -14.79
C ARG A 76 11.38 3.66 -13.45
N LEU A 77 12.26 2.86 -12.85
CA LEU A 77 12.83 3.08 -11.50
C LEU A 77 13.30 4.54 -11.29
N GLU A 78 14.14 5.06 -12.16
CA GLU A 78 14.72 6.40 -12.01
C GLU A 78 13.66 7.51 -12.07
N GLU A 79 12.68 7.38 -12.94
CA GLU A 79 11.57 8.33 -13.05
C GLU A 79 10.70 8.33 -11.78
N ILE A 80 10.40 7.14 -11.25
CA ILE A 80 9.62 6.97 -10.04
C ILE A 80 10.35 7.55 -8.83
N VAL A 81 11.64 7.24 -8.69
CA VAL A 81 12.51 7.77 -7.62
C VAL A 81 12.52 9.30 -7.63
N SER A 82 12.68 9.92 -8.81
CA SER A 82 12.62 11.39 -8.95
C SER A 82 11.27 11.93 -8.50
N THR A 83 10.16 11.32 -8.97
CA THR A 83 8.81 11.75 -8.60
C THR A 83 8.58 11.66 -7.09
N MET A 84 8.98 10.55 -6.45
CA MET A 84 8.82 10.36 -5.00
C MET A 84 9.67 11.35 -4.18
N THR A 85 10.91 11.61 -4.62
CA THR A 85 11.79 12.58 -3.97
C THR A 85 11.17 13.97 -4.01
N GLU A 86 10.63 14.38 -5.16
CA GLU A 86 10.04 15.72 -5.34
C GLU A 86 8.67 15.87 -4.64
N GLU A 87 7.80 14.82 -4.71
CA GLU A 87 6.42 14.90 -4.23
C GLU A 87 6.29 14.63 -2.73
N VAL A 88 7.05 13.65 -2.21
CA VAL A 88 6.95 13.20 -0.81
C VAL A 88 8.09 13.74 0.06
N GLY A 89 9.19 14.17 -0.56
CA GLY A 89 10.37 14.65 0.15
C GLY A 89 11.23 13.56 0.75
N LYS A 90 11.14 12.33 0.25
CA LYS A 90 12.06 11.25 0.62
C LYS A 90 13.44 11.51 0.08
N THR A 91 14.47 11.05 0.78
CA THR A 91 15.80 11.01 0.19
C THR A 91 15.81 10.10 -1.04
N THR A 92 16.62 10.44 -2.04
CA THR A 92 16.75 9.65 -3.27
C THR A 92 17.11 8.18 -2.98
N SER A 93 17.91 7.93 -1.92
CA SER A 93 18.27 6.57 -1.51
C SER A 93 17.10 5.80 -0.92
N GLU A 94 16.31 6.42 -0.03
CA GLU A 94 15.13 5.78 0.57
C GLU A 94 14.00 5.59 -0.45
N ALA A 95 13.81 6.54 -1.39
CA ALA A 95 12.86 6.39 -2.49
C ALA A 95 13.23 5.20 -3.40
N ARG A 96 14.51 5.06 -3.75
CA ARG A 96 15.00 3.91 -4.53
C ARG A 96 14.79 2.59 -3.81
N GLU A 97 15.16 2.53 -2.54
CA GLU A 97 15.01 1.33 -1.72
C GLU A 97 13.55 0.90 -1.61
N GLU A 98 12.62 1.86 -1.48
CA GLU A 98 11.18 1.58 -1.45
C GLU A 98 10.69 1.01 -2.78
N VAL A 99 11.08 1.57 -3.94
CA VAL A 99 10.66 1.06 -5.25
C VAL A 99 11.23 -0.34 -5.50
N GLU A 100 12.52 -0.56 -5.21
CA GLU A 100 13.15 -1.87 -5.36
C GLU A 100 12.52 -2.91 -4.43
N SER A 101 12.15 -2.52 -3.20
CA SER A 101 11.43 -3.37 -2.24
C SER A 101 10.04 -3.73 -2.76
N ALA A 102 9.28 -2.76 -3.24
CA ALA A 102 7.95 -2.96 -3.80
C ALA A 102 7.93 -3.91 -5.00
N VAL A 103 8.88 -3.74 -5.93
CA VAL A 103 9.02 -4.64 -7.10
C VAL A 103 9.35 -6.06 -6.65
N ARG A 104 10.27 -6.21 -5.69
CA ARG A 104 10.63 -7.52 -5.13
C ARG A 104 9.43 -8.18 -4.45
N SER A 105 8.72 -7.48 -3.56
CA SER A 105 7.58 -8.05 -2.85
C SER A 105 6.40 -8.35 -3.78
N GLY A 106 6.15 -7.55 -4.81
CA GLY A 106 5.16 -7.85 -5.84
C GLY A 106 5.44 -9.19 -6.55
N ARG A 107 6.70 -9.46 -6.90
CA ARG A 107 7.13 -10.75 -7.45
C ARG A 107 7.01 -11.89 -6.44
N GLU A 108 7.29 -11.64 -5.16
CA GLU A 108 7.08 -12.62 -4.09
C GLU A 108 5.59 -12.99 -3.94
N TYR A 109 4.67 -12.02 -3.98
CA TYR A 109 3.22 -12.29 -3.98
C TYR A 109 2.79 -13.13 -5.18
N ALA A 110 3.31 -12.84 -6.39
CA ALA A 110 3.05 -13.63 -7.58
C ALA A 110 3.49 -15.09 -7.41
N ALA A 111 4.70 -15.31 -6.88
CA ALA A 111 5.26 -16.64 -6.64
C ALA A 111 4.52 -17.40 -5.53
N ASP A 112 4.13 -16.73 -4.46
CA ASP A 112 3.45 -17.33 -3.31
C ASP A 112 2.00 -17.71 -3.61
N ALA A 113 1.31 -16.93 -4.43
CA ALA A 113 -0.07 -17.23 -4.81
C ALA A 113 -0.21 -18.59 -5.49
N VAL A 114 0.78 -19.01 -6.27
CA VAL A 114 0.82 -20.32 -6.91
C VAL A 114 0.86 -21.46 -5.87
N ARG A 115 1.37 -21.19 -4.68
CA ARG A 115 1.47 -22.16 -3.57
C ARG A 115 0.34 -22.05 -2.56
N LEU A 116 -0.62 -21.14 -2.74
CA LEU A 116 -1.82 -21.03 -1.90
C LEU A 116 -2.73 -22.22 -2.15
N THR A 117 -2.63 -23.24 -1.30
CA THR A 117 -3.40 -24.48 -1.37
C THR A 117 -4.45 -24.53 -0.26
N GLY A 118 -5.36 -25.51 -0.37
CA GLY A 118 -6.22 -25.92 0.72
C GLY A 118 -5.67 -27.16 1.43
N GLU A 119 -6.48 -27.73 2.28
CA GLU A 119 -6.14 -28.90 3.10
C GLU A 119 -7.04 -30.08 2.74
N VAL A 120 -6.52 -31.30 2.86
CA VAL A 120 -7.30 -32.53 2.82
C VAL A 120 -7.36 -33.09 4.24
N THR A 121 -8.54 -33.11 4.85
CA THR A 121 -8.75 -33.60 6.20
C THR A 121 -9.48 -34.92 6.21
N ARG A 122 -9.26 -35.72 7.26
CA ARG A 122 -9.96 -37.00 7.43
C ARG A 122 -11.42 -36.75 7.81
N SER A 123 -12.33 -37.50 7.18
CA SER A 123 -13.72 -37.56 7.59
C SER A 123 -13.90 -38.56 8.72
N GLN A 124 -14.92 -38.39 9.55
CA GLN A 124 -15.39 -39.41 10.49
C GLN A 124 -16.15 -40.56 9.79
N TYR A 125 -16.44 -40.39 8.51
CA TYR A 125 -17.10 -41.39 7.66
C TYR A 125 -16.11 -41.92 6.63
N ASP A 126 -16.04 -43.24 6.46
CA ASP A 126 -15.07 -43.92 5.59
C ASP A 126 -15.29 -43.64 4.10
N ASP A 127 -16.52 -43.28 3.69
CA ASP A 127 -16.93 -43.00 2.34
C ASP A 127 -16.86 -41.52 1.94
N ARG A 128 -16.27 -40.68 2.78
CA ARG A 128 -16.21 -39.21 2.55
C ARG A 128 -14.80 -38.69 2.58
N HIS A 129 -14.54 -37.75 1.70
CA HIS A 129 -13.32 -36.95 1.67
C HIS A 129 -13.67 -35.49 1.95
N ASN A 130 -12.95 -34.86 2.89
CA ASN A 130 -13.07 -33.44 3.18
C ASN A 130 -11.86 -32.71 2.63
N PHE A 131 -12.10 -31.61 1.93
CA PHE A 131 -11.04 -30.73 1.48
C PHE A 131 -11.49 -29.28 1.61
N THR A 132 -10.52 -28.38 1.79
CA THR A 132 -10.74 -26.93 1.75
C THR A 132 -10.11 -26.36 0.50
N ARG A 133 -10.64 -25.25 0.01
CA ARG A 133 -10.09 -24.46 -1.08
C ARG A 133 -10.14 -22.99 -0.69
N ARG A 134 -9.11 -22.23 -1.03
CA ARG A 134 -9.11 -20.78 -0.91
C ARG A 134 -9.92 -20.18 -2.04
N GLU A 135 -10.79 -19.23 -1.71
CA GLU A 135 -11.61 -18.49 -2.67
C GLU A 135 -11.38 -17.00 -2.47
N PRO A 136 -11.41 -16.16 -3.53
CA PRO A 136 -11.36 -14.72 -3.38
C PRO A 136 -12.58 -14.19 -2.61
N HIS A 137 -12.40 -13.10 -1.87
CA HIS A 137 -13.50 -12.39 -1.22
C HIS A 137 -14.44 -11.73 -2.24
N GLY A 138 -13.90 -11.30 -3.39
CA GLY A 138 -14.59 -10.54 -4.43
C GLY A 138 -14.09 -9.10 -4.49
N PRO A 139 -14.93 -8.12 -4.90
CA PRO A 139 -14.53 -6.73 -5.05
C PRO A 139 -13.85 -6.16 -3.81
N ALA A 140 -12.64 -5.66 -3.98
CA ALA A 140 -11.80 -5.10 -2.93
C ALA A 140 -11.64 -3.58 -3.07
N GLY A 141 -11.79 -2.87 -1.97
CA GLY A 141 -11.40 -1.47 -1.85
C GLY A 141 -10.04 -1.36 -1.19
N VAL A 142 -9.10 -0.68 -1.84
CA VAL A 142 -7.75 -0.44 -1.33
C VAL A 142 -7.58 1.05 -1.08
N ILE A 143 -7.19 1.44 0.14
CA ILE A 143 -6.97 2.84 0.53
C ILE A 143 -5.60 2.91 1.18
N THR A 144 -4.69 3.70 0.62
CA THR A 144 -3.28 3.70 0.99
C THR A 144 -2.78 5.08 1.42
N PRO A 145 -1.78 5.13 2.32
CA PRO A 145 -1.23 6.37 2.86
C PRO A 145 -0.17 6.99 1.95
N TRP A 146 0.39 8.12 2.41
CA TRP A 146 1.39 8.91 1.69
C TRP A 146 2.84 8.63 2.12
N ASN A 147 3.06 8.00 3.26
CA ASN A 147 4.41 7.84 3.84
C ASN A 147 5.25 6.72 3.21
N TYR A 148 4.61 5.67 2.72
CA TYR A 148 5.17 4.65 1.82
C TYR A 148 4.25 4.53 0.60
N PRO A 149 4.27 5.55 -0.27
CA PRO A 149 3.28 5.72 -1.33
C PRO A 149 3.45 4.73 -2.48
N PHE A 150 4.54 3.99 -2.48
CA PHE A 150 4.87 3.05 -3.54
C PHE A 150 4.81 1.58 -3.08
N GLU A 151 5.45 1.23 -1.98
CA GLU A 151 5.49 -0.14 -1.46
C GLU A 151 4.11 -0.61 -0.97
N ILE A 152 3.47 0.14 -0.07
CA ILE A 152 2.18 -0.25 0.51
C ILE A 152 1.09 -0.50 -0.56
N PRO A 153 0.85 0.41 -1.53
CA PRO A 153 -0.14 0.12 -2.56
C PRO A 153 0.27 -1.03 -3.47
N THR A 154 1.53 -1.15 -3.87
CA THR A 154 2.01 -2.25 -4.72
C THR A 154 1.76 -3.60 -4.05
N ASP A 155 2.01 -3.71 -2.76
CA ASP A 155 1.76 -4.91 -1.97
C ASP A 155 0.27 -5.27 -1.92
N HIS A 156 -0.58 -4.31 -1.55
CA HIS A 156 -2.02 -4.54 -1.48
C HIS A 156 -2.63 -4.91 -2.84
N LEU A 157 -2.24 -4.20 -3.90
CA LEU A 157 -2.73 -4.44 -5.25
C LEU A 157 -2.27 -5.82 -5.78
N SER A 158 -0.99 -6.14 -5.63
CA SER A 158 -0.44 -7.42 -6.07
C SER A 158 -1.09 -8.59 -5.35
N ALA A 159 -1.19 -8.53 -4.01
CA ALA A 159 -1.80 -9.58 -3.20
C ALA A 159 -3.29 -9.77 -3.54
N ALA A 160 -4.06 -8.69 -3.69
CA ALA A 160 -5.47 -8.76 -4.01
C ALA A 160 -5.72 -9.35 -5.41
N LEU A 161 -5.05 -8.82 -6.44
CA LEU A 161 -5.27 -9.21 -7.83
C LEU A 161 -4.80 -10.63 -8.11
N VAL A 162 -3.63 -11.04 -7.62
CA VAL A 162 -3.11 -12.40 -7.83
C VAL A 162 -3.98 -13.46 -7.17
N THR A 163 -4.62 -13.13 -6.05
CA THR A 163 -5.57 -14.02 -5.36
C THR A 163 -6.98 -13.98 -5.93
N GLY A 164 -7.23 -13.15 -6.97
CA GLY A 164 -8.48 -13.12 -7.73
C GLY A 164 -9.52 -12.13 -7.18
N ASN A 165 -9.10 -11.13 -6.41
CA ASN A 165 -9.96 -10.05 -5.95
C ASN A 165 -9.77 -8.82 -6.85
N PRO A 166 -10.77 -8.40 -7.63
CA PRO A 166 -10.69 -7.17 -8.41
C PRO A 166 -10.70 -5.95 -7.49
N VAL A 167 -9.99 -4.89 -7.86
CA VAL A 167 -9.65 -3.78 -6.96
C VAL A 167 -10.13 -2.42 -7.48
N THR A 168 -10.68 -1.61 -6.58
CA THR A 168 -10.76 -0.16 -6.70
C THR A 168 -9.80 0.46 -5.69
N TRP A 169 -8.83 1.26 -6.18
CA TRP A 169 -7.78 1.85 -5.36
C TRP A 169 -7.93 3.37 -5.24
N ASN A 170 -7.89 3.86 -3.99
CA ASN A 170 -7.81 5.28 -3.64
C ASN A 170 -6.47 5.55 -2.92
N PRO A 171 -5.48 6.13 -3.58
CA PRO A 171 -4.23 6.56 -2.96
C PRO A 171 -4.41 7.85 -2.15
N ALA A 172 -3.44 8.15 -1.30
CA ALA A 172 -3.35 9.44 -0.63
C ALA A 172 -3.16 10.57 -1.65
N SER A 173 -3.85 11.70 -1.42
CA SER A 173 -3.76 12.88 -2.28
C SER A 173 -2.37 13.52 -2.27
N GLU A 174 -1.62 13.34 -1.18
CA GLU A 174 -0.28 13.85 -0.97
C GLU A 174 0.81 13.13 -1.78
N ALA A 175 0.45 11.98 -2.40
CA ALA A 175 1.34 11.18 -3.24
C ALA A 175 0.66 10.77 -4.55
N ALA A 176 -0.19 11.63 -5.07
CA ALA A 176 -1.04 11.31 -6.21
C ALA A 176 -0.26 11.12 -7.53
N LEU A 177 0.82 11.88 -7.76
CA LEU A 177 1.70 11.68 -8.94
C LEU A 177 2.46 10.36 -8.84
N THR A 178 3.02 10.04 -7.70
CA THR A 178 3.67 8.75 -7.45
C THR A 178 2.71 7.59 -7.74
N ALA A 179 1.46 7.70 -7.31
CA ALA A 179 0.43 6.70 -7.56
C ALA A 179 0.12 6.47 -9.04
N THR A 180 0.30 7.48 -9.91
CA THR A 180 0.06 7.33 -11.35
C THR A 180 1.03 6.37 -12.04
N HIS A 181 2.26 6.23 -11.53
CA HIS A 181 3.22 5.24 -12.04
C HIS A 181 2.74 3.81 -11.78
N ILE A 182 2.23 3.56 -10.58
CA ILE A 182 1.64 2.25 -10.22
C ILE A 182 0.40 1.99 -11.07
N ALA A 183 -0.48 2.98 -11.20
CA ALA A 183 -1.69 2.85 -12.01
C ALA A 183 -1.37 2.53 -13.48
N ALA A 184 -0.36 3.17 -14.06
CA ALA A 184 0.09 2.91 -15.42
C ALA A 184 0.65 1.48 -15.59
N ALA A 185 1.37 0.96 -14.59
CA ALA A 185 1.91 -0.39 -14.62
C ALA A 185 0.81 -1.45 -14.58
N PHE A 186 -0.14 -1.34 -13.66
CA PHE A 186 -1.27 -2.28 -13.58
C PHE A 186 -2.23 -2.17 -14.77
N ALA A 187 -2.44 -0.97 -15.32
CA ALA A 187 -3.23 -0.77 -16.54
C ALA A 187 -2.58 -1.39 -17.80
N ALA A 188 -1.27 -1.60 -17.81
CA ALA A 188 -0.55 -2.24 -18.91
C ALA A 188 -0.59 -3.77 -18.89
N THR A 189 -1.19 -4.37 -17.86
CA THR A 189 -1.25 -5.85 -17.70
C THR A 189 -2.35 -6.47 -18.55
N SER A 190 -2.32 -7.81 -18.65
CA SER A 190 -3.36 -8.61 -19.32
C SER A 190 -4.56 -8.92 -18.43
N LEU A 191 -4.72 -8.25 -17.30
CA LEU A 191 -5.90 -8.42 -16.45
C LEU A 191 -7.17 -7.96 -17.18
N PRO A 192 -8.34 -8.58 -16.91
CA PRO A 192 -9.59 -8.14 -17.50
C PRO A 192 -9.92 -6.68 -17.18
N ASP A 193 -10.58 -5.98 -18.11
CA ASP A 193 -11.12 -4.65 -17.86
C ASP A 193 -11.97 -4.66 -16.59
N GLY A 194 -11.81 -3.63 -15.74
CA GLY A 194 -12.48 -3.56 -14.44
C GLY A 194 -11.82 -4.34 -13.30
N ALA A 195 -10.86 -5.25 -13.57
CA ALA A 195 -10.15 -5.95 -12.49
C ALA A 195 -9.28 -5.00 -11.64
N PHE A 196 -8.75 -3.94 -12.24
CA PHE A 196 -8.02 -2.86 -11.57
C PHE A 196 -8.65 -1.52 -11.93
N ASN A 197 -8.91 -0.70 -10.91
CA ASN A 197 -9.43 0.66 -11.09
C ASN A 197 -8.67 1.62 -10.16
N PHE A 198 -8.31 2.80 -10.67
CA PHE A 198 -7.58 3.86 -9.98
C PHE A 198 -8.44 5.11 -9.87
N VAL A 199 -8.84 5.44 -8.64
CA VAL A 199 -9.73 6.57 -8.33
C VAL A 199 -9.11 7.44 -7.24
N PRO A 200 -8.09 8.27 -7.56
CA PRO A 200 -7.52 9.21 -6.61
C PRO A 200 -8.55 10.26 -6.21
N GLY A 201 -8.50 10.71 -4.96
CA GLY A 201 -9.41 11.71 -4.45
C GLY A 201 -9.33 11.85 -2.94
N ALA A 202 -10.01 12.86 -2.41
CA ALA A 202 -9.99 13.11 -0.98
C ALA A 202 -10.54 11.93 -0.18
N GLY A 203 -9.87 11.55 0.90
CA GLY A 203 -10.28 10.43 1.76
C GLY A 203 -11.71 10.58 2.32
N GLY A 204 -12.12 11.81 2.63
CA GLY A 204 -13.49 12.12 3.09
C GLY A 204 -14.58 11.99 2.02
N THR A 205 -14.23 11.91 0.75
CA THR A 205 -15.17 11.75 -0.37
C THR A 205 -14.99 10.37 -1.01
N VAL A 206 -13.87 10.16 -1.70
CA VAL A 206 -13.60 8.92 -2.43
C VAL A 206 -13.36 7.75 -1.47
N GLY A 207 -12.50 7.95 -0.45
CA GLY A 207 -12.23 6.91 0.56
C GLY A 207 -13.49 6.54 1.37
N ALA A 208 -14.30 7.54 1.74
CA ALA A 208 -15.54 7.30 2.45
C ALA A 208 -16.57 6.56 1.58
N ALA A 209 -16.75 6.96 0.31
CA ALA A 209 -17.62 6.29 -0.64
C ALA A 209 -17.17 4.83 -0.87
N LEU A 210 -15.87 4.61 -1.08
CA LEU A 210 -15.30 3.27 -1.29
C LEU A 210 -15.50 2.38 -0.05
N SER A 211 -15.16 2.88 1.13
CA SER A 211 -15.31 2.12 2.38
C SER A 211 -16.77 1.85 2.75
N GLY A 212 -17.72 2.68 2.31
CA GLY A 212 -19.15 2.54 2.51
C GLY A 212 -19.90 1.74 1.44
N HIS A 213 -19.26 1.44 0.31
CA HIS A 213 -19.94 0.84 -0.83
C HIS A 213 -20.40 -0.60 -0.55
N GLN A 214 -21.67 -0.92 -0.87
CA GLN A 214 -22.31 -2.18 -0.49
C GLN A 214 -21.69 -3.42 -1.16
N ASP A 215 -21.15 -3.26 -2.37
CA ASP A 215 -20.58 -4.35 -3.15
C ASP A 215 -19.11 -4.62 -2.84
N VAL A 216 -18.44 -3.76 -2.09
CA VAL A 216 -17.07 -3.99 -1.60
C VAL A 216 -17.10 -5.05 -0.49
N ARG A 217 -16.39 -6.15 -0.70
CA ARG A 217 -16.33 -7.34 0.18
C ARG A 217 -15.10 -7.39 1.06
N LEU A 218 -14.03 -6.76 0.62
CA LEU A 218 -12.76 -6.65 1.33
C LEU A 218 -12.31 -5.19 1.32
N LEU A 219 -11.88 -4.67 2.46
CA LEU A 219 -11.23 -3.38 2.58
C LEU A 219 -9.81 -3.57 3.08
N ALA A 220 -8.83 -3.16 2.29
CA ALA A 220 -7.45 -3.04 2.73
C ALA A 220 -7.14 -1.55 2.95
N PHE A 221 -6.87 -1.20 4.18
CA PHE A 221 -6.60 0.18 4.59
C PHE A 221 -5.29 0.25 5.37
N THR A 222 -4.40 1.13 4.94
CA THR A 222 -3.24 1.54 5.73
C THR A 222 -3.33 3.03 6.02
N GLY A 223 -3.20 3.42 7.29
CA GLY A 223 -3.30 4.81 7.69
C GLY A 223 -3.52 5.01 9.19
N SER A 224 -4.20 6.11 9.58
CA SER A 224 -4.41 6.43 10.99
C SER A 224 -5.37 5.49 11.69
N THR A 225 -5.10 5.19 12.97
CA THR A 225 -5.95 4.33 13.81
C THR A 225 -7.40 4.83 13.87
N ALA A 226 -7.62 6.15 13.96
CA ALA A 226 -8.97 6.71 14.04
C ALA A 226 -9.78 6.46 12.76
N VAL A 227 -9.18 6.62 11.58
CA VAL A 227 -9.84 6.33 10.30
C VAL A 227 -10.06 4.84 10.13
N GLY A 228 -9.08 3.99 10.47
CA GLY A 228 -9.23 2.53 10.40
C GLY A 228 -10.38 2.01 11.26
N GLN A 229 -10.56 2.56 12.46
CA GLN A 229 -11.71 2.23 13.33
C GLN A 229 -13.06 2.62 12.69
N GLN A 230 -13.13 3.77 12.01
CA GLN A 230 -14.35 4.20 11.29
C GLN A 230 -14.65 3.27 10.11
N ILE A 231 -13.61 2.90 9.33
CA ILE A 231 -13.74 1.95 8.22
C ILE A 231 -14.23 0.59 8.73
N ALA A 232 -13.63 0.06 9.80
CA ALA A 232 -14.05 -1.21 10.41
C ALA A 232 -15.51 -1.17 10.87
N ALA A 233 -15.93 -0.08 11.54
CA ALA A 233 -17.30 0.09 11.98
C ALA A 233 -18.29 0.13 10.80
N THR A 234 -17.93 0.80 9.70
CA THR A 234 -18.73 0.87 8.48
C THR A 234 -18.81 -0.50 7.80
N ALA A 235 -17.67 -1.20 7.66
CA ALA A 235 -17.60 -2.53 7.04
C ALA A 235 -18.42 -3.58 7.81
N ALA A 236 -18.40 -3.53 9.14
CA ALA A 236 -19.14 -4.44 10.00
C ALA A 236 -20.66 -4.43 9.73
N THR A 237 -21.23 -3.31 9.29
CA THR A 237 -22.68 -3.19 8.99
C THR A 237 -23.14 -4.09 7.85
N ARG A 238 -22.20 -4.55 6.99
CA ARG A 238 -22.47 -5.42 5.84
C ARG A 238 -21.62 -6.69 5.82
N SER A 239 -20.90 -6.98 6.91
CA SER A 239 -19.99 -8.12 7.04
C SER A 239 -18.88 -8.16 5.98
N ALA A 240 -18.38 -6.99 5.55
CA ALA A 240 -17.18 -6.93 4.74
C ALA A 240 -15.94 -7.16 5.60
N GLU A 241 -14.97 -7.88 5.06
CA GLU A 241 -13.68 -8.12 5.72
C GLU A 241 -12.82 -6.85 5.68
N CYS A 242 -11.99 -6.66 6.71
CA CYS A 242 -11.04 -5.56 6.80
C CYS A 242 -9.65 -6.06 7.12
N LEU A 243 -8.69 -5.66 6.29
CA LEU A 243 -7.26 -5.67 6.58
C LEU A 243 -6.87 -4.24 6.97
N LEU A 244 -6.45 -4.04 8.21
CA LEU A 244 -6.14 -2.71 8.75
C LEU A 244 -4.70 -2.67 9.24
N GLU A 245 -3.88 -1.89 8.54
CA GLU A 245 -2.51 -1.57 8.93
C GLU A 245 -2.50 -0.14 9.47
N LEU A 246 -2.21 0.00 10.75
CA LEU A 246 -2.42 1.26 11.48
C LEU A 246 -1.12 1.74 12.12
N GLY A 247 -1.15 2.93 12.73
CA GLY A 247 -0.01 3.46 13.45
C GLY A 247 0.30 2.68 14.73
N GLY A 248 1.55 2.75 15.14
CA GLY A 248 2.10 2.08 16.31
C GLY A 248 2.78 3.01 17.30
N LYS A 249 3.39 2.42 18.31
CA LYS A 249 4.31 3.02 19.28
C LYS A 249 5.43 2.01 19.55
N ASP A 250 6.20 1.72 18.53
CA ASP A 250 7.08 0.57 18.44
C ASP A 250 8.27 0.67 19.39
N PRO A 251 8.51 -0.35 20.25
CA PRO A 251 9.55 -0.31 21.26
C PRO A 251 10.85 -0.96 20.76
N VAL A 252 11.97 -0.36 21.17
CA VAL A 252 13.29 -1.00 21.19
C VAL A 252 13.64 -1.35 22.63
N LEU A 253 14.02 -2.61 22.86
CA LEU A 253 14.50 -3.10 24.16
C LEU A 253 16.02 -3.17 24.14
N VAL A 254 16.67 -2.53 25.10
CA VAL A 254 18.13 -2.53 25.25
C VAL A 254 18.48 -3.11 26.62
N LEU A 255 19.15 -4.27 26.59
CA LEU A 255 19.53 -5.02 27.80
C LEU A 255 20.98 -4.70 28.21
N ASP A 256 21.37 -5.15 29.41
CA ASP A 256 22.66 -4.84 30.07
C ASP A 256 23.90 -5.24 29.25
N ASP A 257 23.76 -6.27 28.44
CA ASP A 257 24.83 -6.82 27.61
C ASP A 257 24.85 -6.29 26.17
N ALA A 258 24.01 -5.29 25.88
CA ALA A 258 23.97 -4.68 24.55
C ALA A 258 25.24 -3.85 24.26
N ASP A 259 25.66 -3.88 22.99
CA ASP A 259 26.61 -2.89 22.46
C ASP A 259 25.92 -1.53 22.36
N ILE A 260 26.26 -0.60 23.25
CA ILE A 260 25.62 0.70 23.37
C ILE A 260 25.78 1.53 22.09
N SER A 261 26.94 1.49 21.43
CA SER A 261 27.15 2.23 20.19
C SER A 261 26.23 1.74 19.08
N ARG A 262 26.18 0.42 18.87
CA ARG A 262 25.31 -0.21 17.88
C ARG A 262 23.82 -0.01 18.20
N ALA A 263 23.44 -0.07 19.50
CA ALA A 263 22.08 0.21 19.92
C ALA A 263 21.68 1.65 19.62
N ALA A 264 22.56 2.61 19.90
CA ALA A 264 22.33 4.02 19.60
C ALA A 264 22.15 4.27 18.08
N ASP A 265 23.00 3.67 17.25
CA ASP A 265 22.90 3.76 15.79
C ASP A 265 21.58 3.19 15.28
N ALA A 266 21.16 2.02 15.78
CA ALA A 266 19.90 1.39 15.41
C ALA A 266 18.67 2.21 15.85
N ILE A 267 18.70 2.80 17.05
CA ILE A 267 17.64 3.66 17.57
C ILE A 267 17.50 4.91 16.69
N VAL A 268 18.61 5.59 16.38
CA VAL A 268 18.58 6.83 15.60
C VAL A 268 18.16 6.53 14.16
N LEU A 269 18.66 5.47 13.54
CA LEU A 269 18.21 5.04 12.22
C LEU A 269 16.70 4.73 12.22
N GLY A 270 16.24 3.87 13.14
CA GLY A 270 14.84 3.46 13.18
C GLY A 270 13.86 4.59 13.53
N SER A 271 14.31 5.63 14.26
CA SER A 271 13.47 6.77 14.59
C SER A 271 13.45 7.88 13.52
N ASN A 272 14.47 7.94 12.65
CA ASN A 272 14.61 9.01 11.65
C ASN A 272 14.43 8.52 10.20
N TYR A 273 14.40 7.20 9.97
CA TYR A 273 14.14 6.63 8.65
C TYR A 273 12.83 7.17 8.08
N ASN A 274 12.82 7.56 6.81
CA ASN A 274 11.70 8.25 6.17
C ASN A 274 11.25 9.51 6.92
N CYS A 275 12.20 10.30 7.44
CA CYS A 275 11.94 11.48 8.26
C CYS A 275 11.10 11.20 9.52
N GLY A 276 11.20 9.99 10.08
CA GLY A 276 10.40 9.55 11.24
C GLY A 276 8.93 9.24 10.92
N GLN A 277 8.60 9.06 9.65
CA GLN A 277 7.22 8.86 9.19
C GLN A 277 6.90 7.37 8.94
N SER A 278 7.66 6.45 9.54
CA SER A 278 7.38 5.01 9.47
C SER A 278 6.38 4.59 10.54
N CYS A 279 5.38 3.79 10.14
CA CYS A 279 4.42 3.20 11.07
C CYS A 279 5.07 2.22 12.05
N SER A 280 6.20 1.60 11.67
CA SER A 280 7.03 0.69 12.47
C SER A 280 8.33 1.37 12.98
N GLY A 281 8.41 2.70 12.91
CA GLY A 281 9.56 3.46 13.39
C GLY A 281 9.77 3.34 14.90
N THR A 282 11.02 3.48 15.35
CA THR A 282 11.34 3.46 16.78
C THR A 282 10.71 4.67 17.46
N GLU A 283 9.68 4.44 18.26
CA GLU A 283 8.89 5.47 18.96
C GLU A 283 9.17 5.55 20.44
N ARG A 284 9.73 4.47 21.01
CA ARG A 284 10.15 4.43 22.42
C ARG A 284 11.29 3.43 22.63
N VAL A 285 12.17 3.78 23.57
CA VAL A 285 13.29 2.92 23.96
C VAL A 285 13.10 2.52 25.42
N ILE A 286 13.19 1.24 25.71
CA ILE A 286 13.11 0.67 27.05
C ILE A 286 14.47 0.06 27.36
N ALA A 287 15.22 0.69 28.27
CA ALA A 287 16.55 0.25 28.65
C ALA A 287 16.58 -0.20 30.11
N THR A 288 17.49 -1.11 30.43
CA THR A 288 17.78 -1.46 31.83
C THR A 288 18.46 -0.30 32.53
N GLU A 289 18.24 -0.16 33.83
CA GLU A 289 18.72 0.97 34.65
C GLU A 289 20.25 1.12 34.59
N SER A 290 20.97 0.00 34.52
CA SER A 290 22.45 -0.04 34.52
C SER A 290 23.11 0.67 33.32
N ILE A 291 22.43 0.71 32.17
CA ILE A 291 22.97 1.27 30.93
C ILE A 291 22.25 2.57 30.50
N TYR A 292 21.23 2.99 31.24
CA TYR A 292 20.32 4.06 30.83
C TYR A 292 21.04 5.37 30.50
N ASP A 293 21.86 5.87 31.42
CA ASP A 293 22.55 7.16 31.24
C ASP A 293 23.56 7.12 30.08
N GLU A 294 24.29 6.01 29.94
CA GLU A 294 25.24 5.81 28.83
C GLU A 294 24.51 5.74 27.48
N LEU A 295 23.39 5.03 27.42
CA LEU A 295 22.58 4.93 26.22
C LEU A 295 21.98 6.27 25.82
N VAL A 296 21.43 7.03 26.78
CA VAL A 296 20.90 8.39 26.54
C VAL A 296 21.97 9.30 25.96
N ALA A 297 23.19 9.30 26.57
CA ALA A 297 24.31 10.10 26.07
C ALA A 297 24.71 9.69 24.64
N ALA A 298 24.77 8.38 24.36
CA ALA A 298 25.10 7.87 23.03
C ALA A 298 24.05 8.22 21.98
N VAL A 299 22.75 8.06 22.27
CA VAL A 299 21.65 8.38 21.35
C VAL A 299 21.59 9.89 21.08
N THR A 300 21.75 10.74 22.09
CA THR A 300 21.66 12.20 21.91
C THR A 300 22.82 12.80 21.13
N ALA A 301 23.96 12.14 21.09
CA ALA A 301 25.12 12.60 20.30
C ALA A 301 24.96 12.34 18.79
N ARG A 302 24.20 11.32 18.37
CA ARG A 302 24.08 10.89 16.96
C ARG A 302 23.35 11.89 16.04
N PRO A 303 22.23 12.53 16.45
CA PRO A 303 21.53 13.48 15.59
C PRO A 303 22.35 14.70 15.16
N GLU A 304 23.40 15.04 15.89
CA GLU A 304 24.31 16.14 15.53
C GLU A 304 25.09 15.85 14.21
N GLU A 305 25.18 14.57 13.82
CA GLU A 305 25.84 14.11 12.59
C GLU A 305 24.87 14.02 11.39
N LEU A 306 23.55 14.15 11.61
CA LEU A 306 22.55 14.06 10.54
C LEU A 306 22.49 15.37 9.75
N THR A 307 22.46 15.24 8.43
CA THR A 307 22.21 16.36 7.53
C THR A 307 20.73 16.37 7.14
N TYR A 308 20.11 17.54 7.24
CA TYR A 308 18.74 17.75 6.76
C TYR A 308 18.70 18.88 5.73
N GLY A 309 17.77 18.79 4.77
CA GLY A 309 17.65 19.77 3.70
C GLY A 309 16.86 19.23 2.50
N ASP A 310 17.16 19.78 1.35
CA ASP A 310 16.63 19.32 0.06
C ASP A 310 17.28 17.96 -0.29
N PRO A 311 16.47 16.89 -0.47
CA PRO A 311 16.97 15.50 -0.66
C PRO A 311 17.63 15.26 -2.00
#